data_e8f2271dbf5124192d9ad894cead4f79
#
_entry.id   e8f2271dbf5124192d9ad894cead4f79
#
_cell.length_a   1.000
_cell.length_b   1.000
_cell.length_c   1.000
_cell.angle_alpha   90.00
_cell.angle_beta   90.00
_cell.angle_gamma   90.00
#
_symmetry.space_group_name_H-M   'P 1'
#
loop_
_entity.id
_entity.type
_entity.pdbx_description
1 polymer ?
#
loop_
_entity_poly.entity_id
_entity_poly.type
_entity_poly.pdbx_seq_one_letter_code
_entity_poly.pdbx_strand_id
1 'polypeptide(L)'
;DIEGQTKTIYLETALEAHFCPCCGFRMHSRGTKNRKINHPILQDNYKLVLILKQRRWRCTNPDCLYDISDSFKFVSKNRRTTNATDMLIVDAYRNLAESSASISKRFHVSDTYAHDVFDRYVKLDRLPLTDAISVDEVFLDMDDKCKYALVIQDFHTGDPIDLLRSRRMNVTEPYFTSIPPEERNSVKYLISDMYNPYISYVDKYFPNAVPVVDSFHVLQWITRSIDNYIRQLIRKYKQRDRE
;
A
#
# COMPACT_ATOMS: atom_id res chain seq x y z
N ASP A 1 5.50 20.68 29.23
CA ASP A 1 6.95 20.82 29.26
C ASP A 1 7.50 20.86 27.83
N ILE A 2 8.54 21.67 27.61
CA ILE A 2 9.25 21.77 26.34
C ILE A 2 10.72 21.44 26.61
N GLU A 3 11.22 20.42 25.96
CA GLU A 3 12.61 19.99 26.06
C GLU A 3 13.19 19.80 24.66
N GLY A 4 14.09 20.68 24.24
CA GLY A 4 14.62 20.73 22.88
C GLY A 4 13.48 20.87 21.86
N GLN A 5 13.41 19.92 20.93
CA GLN A 5 12.35 19.86 19.89
C GLN A 5 11.13 19.00 20.30
N THR A 6 10.98 18.67 21.58
CA THR A 6 9.86 17.86 22.08
C THR A 6 8.97 18.66 23.00
N LYS A 7 7.69 18.75 22.68
CA LYS A 7 6.64 19.28 23.58
C LYS A 7 5.93 18.11 24.24
N THR A 8 5.85 18.10 25.57
CA THR A 8 5.18 17.06 26.34
C THR A 8 3.95 17.63 27.05
N ILE A 9 2.80 17.00 26.82
CA ILE A 9 1.54 17.35 27.49
C ILE A 9 1.10 16.16 28.35
N TYR A 10 0.78 16.45 29.63
CA TYR A 10 0.27 15.46 30.56
C TYR A 10 -1.25 15.54 30.62
N LEU A 11 -1.91 14.40 30.44
CA LEU A 11 -3.36 14.27 30.44
C LEU A 11 -3.80 13.20 31.43
N GLU A 12 -4.83 13.50 32.20
CA GLU A 12 -5.45 12.59 33.15
C GLU A 12 -6.97 12.63 32.97
N THR A 13 -7.63 11.50 33.15
CA THR A 13 -9.10 11.44 33.20
C THR A 13 -9.62 12.02 34.53
N ALA A 14 -10.75 12.69 34.45
CA ALA A 14 -11.45 13.15 35.67
C ALA A 14 -11.74 11.97 36.58
N LEU A 15 -11.72 12.24 37.89
CA LEU A 15 -12.08 11.25 38.91
C LEU A 15 -13.60 11.14 38.96
N GLU A 16 -14.15 10.15 38.29
CA GLU A 16 -15.58 9.84 38.33
C GLU A 16 -15.81 8.47 39.00
N ALA A 17 -16.99 8.26 39.57
CA ALA A 17 -17.38 6.98 40.09
C ALA A 17 -17.62 5.99 38.96
N HIS A 18 -16.90 4.88 38.94
CA HIS A 18 -17.09 3.80 38.00
C HIS A 18 -17.91 2.66 38.60
N PHE A 19 -18.83 2.11 37.80
CA PHE A 19 -19.61 0.94 38.14
C PHE A 19 -19.30 -0.20 37.20
N CYS A 20 -19.28 -1.40 37.74
CA CYS A 20 -18.96 -2.61 36.95
C CYS A 20 -20.06 -2.89 35.93
N PRO A 21 -19.76 -3.03 34.65
CA PRO A 21 -20.74 -3.33 33.61
C PRO A 21 -21.31 -4.76 33.74
N CYS A 22 -20.66 -5.65 34.50
CA CYS A 22 -21.09 -7.03 34.64
C CYS A 22 -22.06 -7.22 35.80
N CYS A 23 -21.85 -6.52 36.96
CA CYS A 23 -22.64 -6.75 38.17
C CYS A 23 -23.16 -5.47 38.85
N GLY A 24 -22.87 -4.28 38.29
CA GLY A 24 -23.34 -3.00 38.80
C GLY A 24 -22.65 -2.50 40.08
N PHE A 25 -21.77 -3.28 40.72
CA PHE A 25 -21.05 -2.86 41.93
C PHE A 25 -20.06 -1.74 41.61
N ARG A 26 -19.82 -0.88 42.60
CA ARG A 26 -18.83 0.20 42.49
C ARG A 26 -17.44 -0.39 42.25
N MET A 27 -16.65 0.30 41.42
CA MET A 27 -15.27 -0.07 41.16
C MET A 27 -14.31 0.79 41.98
N HIS A 28 -13.15 0.24 42.34
CA HIS A 28 -12.08 0.97 42.99
C HIS A 28 -10.84 1.05 42.09
N SER A 29 -10.05 2.11 42.28
CA SER A 29 -8.80 2.31 41.57
C SER A 29 -7.72 1.34 42.09
N ARG A 30 -7.04 0.64 41.14
CA ARG A 30 -5.89 -0.25 41.38
C ARG A 30 -4.54 0.38 41.03
N GLY A 31 -4.48 1.69 40.94
CA GLY A 31 -3.30 2.42 40.53
C GLY A 31 -3.36 2.99 39.14
N THR A 32 -2.31 3.66 38.76
CA THR A 32 -2.19 4.37 37.50
C THR A 32 -0.96 3.92 36.72
N LYS A 33 -1.03 4.00 35.39
CA LYS A 33 0.09 3.75 34.46
C LYS A 33 0.21 4.91 33.47
N ASN A 34 1.41 5.43 33.30
CA ASN A 34 1.68 6.41 32.27
C ASN A 34 1.86 5.73 30.90
N ARG A 35 1.13 6.23 29.92
CA ARG A 35 1.20 5.76 28.53
C ARG A 35 1.68 6.92 27.64
N LYS A 36 2.80 6.72 26.98
CA LYS A 36 3.39 7.69 26.07
C LYS A 36 2.78 7.53 24.66
N ILE A 37 2.21 8.61 24.14
CA ILE A 37 1.54 8.67 22.84
C ILE A 37 2.17 9.77 22.00
N ASN A 38 2.52 9.47 20.77
CA ASN A 38 2.93 10.47 19.79
C ASN A 38 1.68 11.10 19.15
N HIS A 39 1.71 12.42 18.99
CA HIS A 39 0.68 13.16 18.29
C HIS A 39 1.33 14.09 17.26
N PRO A 40 0.84 14.18 16.02
CA PRO A 40 1.42 15.06 15.02
C PRO A 40 1.18 16.52 15.37
N ILE A 41 2.17 17.37 15.07
CA ILE A 41 1.99 18.82 15.03
C ILE A 41 2.09 19.24 13.55
N LEU A 42 1.09 19.97 13.07
CA LEU A 42 1.00 20.37 11.66
C LEU A 42 1.81 21.63 11.32
N GLN A 43 2.07 22.51 12.28
CA GLN A 43 2.63 23.84 12.02
C GLN A 43 4.02 24.10 12.60
N ASP A 44 4.46 23.30 13.55
CA ASP A 44 5.76 23.47 14.21
C ASP A 44 6.63 22.24 13.99
N ASN A 45 7.93 22.41 13.87
CA ASN A 45 8.91 21.32 13.80
C ASN A 45 9.12 20.57 15.12
N TYR A 46 8.15 20.64 16.04
CA TYR A 46 8.22 19.95 17.32
C TYR A 46 7.56 18.59 17.26
N LYS A 47 8.19 17.64 17.92
CA LYS A 47 7.55 16.37 18.26
C LYS A 47 6.61 16.55 19.45
N LEU A 48 5.32 16.31 19.28
CA LEU A 48 4.36 16.35 20.38
C LEU A 48 4.19 14.97 21.01
N VAL A 49 4.39 14.91 22.30
CA VAL A 49 4.23 13.70 23.12
C VAL A 49 3.14 13.94 24.16
N LEU A 50 2.14 13.07 24.18
CA LEU A 50 1.11 13.05 25.21
C LEU A 50 1.46 11.95 26.23
N ILE A 51 1.52 12.32 27.51
CA ILE A 51 1.65 11.36 28.61
C ILE A 51 0.26 11.18 29.22
N LEU A 52 -0.36 10.05 28.90
CA LEU A 52 -1.69 9.71 29.42
C LEU A 52 -1.55 8.96 30.72
N LYS A 53 -2.00 9.55 31.83
CA LYS A 53 -2.10 8.88 33.12
C LYS A 53 -3.37 8.04 33.13
N GLN A 54 -3.22 6.77 32.78
CA GLN A 54 -4.31 5.80 32.64
C GLN A 54 -4.53 5.07 33.98
N ARG A 55 -5.73 5.18 34.52
CA ARG A 55 -6.12 4.51 35.77
C ARG A 55 -6.69 3.13 35.47
N ARG A 56 -6.42 2.19 36.37
CA ARG A 56 -6.98 0.84 36.34
C ARG A 56 -8.04 0.70 37.40
N TRP A 57 -9.16 0.11 37.05
CA TRP A 57 -10.32 -0.07 37.90
C TRP A 57 -10.63 -1.55 38.09
N ARG A 58 -10.97 -1.94 39.30
CA ARG A 58 -11.40 -3.29 39.64
C ARG A 58 -12.76 -3.26 40.33
N CYS A 59 -13.60 -4.24 40.01
CA CYS A 59 -14.86 -4.45 40.69
C CYS A 59 -14.65 -4.78 42.18
N THR A 60 -15.49 -4.22 43.06
CA THR A 60 -15.44 -4.50 44.49
C THR A 60 -16.17 -5.78 44.89
N ASN A 61 -17.00 -6.34 44.01
CA ASN A 61 -17.65 -7.61 44.25
C ASN A 61 -16.61 -8.74 44.21
N PRO A 62 -16.46 -9.54 45.31
CA PRO A 62 -15.47 -10.62 45.35
C PRO A 62 -15.72 -11.74 44.34
N ASP A 63 -16.97 -11.93 43.92
CA ASP A 63 -17.36 -12.95 42.93
C ASP A 63 -17.20 -12.46 41.47
N CYS A 64 -16.84 -11.17 41.29
CA CYS A 64 -16.66 -10.56 39.99
C CYS A 64 -15.22 -10.07 39.81
N LEU A 65 -14.47 -10.71 38.92
CA LEU A 65 -13.08 -10.38 38.66
C LEU A 65 -12.89 -9.34 37.55
N TYR A 66 -13.90 -8.54 37.24
CA TYR A 66 -13.85 -7.58 36.15
C TYR A 66 -12.89 -6.42 36.42
N ASP A 67 -11.92 -6.28 35.55
CA ASP A 67 -10.92 -5.20 35.54
C ASP A 67 -11.04 -4.40 34.23
N ILE A 68 -10.96 -3.08 34.32
CA ILE A 68 -10.94 -2.17 33.18
C ILE A 68 -9.91 -1.05 33.39
N SER A 69 -9.39 -0.51 32.32
CA SER A 69 -8.54 0.70 32.36
C SER A 69 -9.25 1.83 31.65
N ASP A 70 -8.96 3.07 32.09
CA ASP A 70 -9.46 4.27 31.39
C ASP A 70 -9.17 4.19 29.91
N SER A 71 -10.10 4.65 29.11
CA SER A 71 -9.97 4.75 27.67
C SER A 71 -10.00 6.20 27.22
N PHE A 72 -9.29 6.52 26.16
CA PHE A 72 -9.25 7.84 25.56
C PHE A 72 -9.78 7.72 24.14
N LYS A 73 -10.83 8.49 23.80
CA LYS A 73 -11.49 8.42 22.48
C LYS A 73 -10.55 8.71 21.30
N PHE A 74 -9.51 9.50 21.53
CA PHE A 74 -8.54 9.93 20.50
C PHE A 74 -7.36 8.96 20.32
N VAL A 75 -7.29 7.87 21.11
CA VAL A 75 -6.22 6.86 21.05
C VAL A 75 -6.80 5.47 21.14
N SER A 76 -6.60 4.66 20.11
CA SER A 76 -7.03 3.28 20.11
C SER A 76 -6.26 2.41 21.11
N LYS A 77 -6.89 1.31 21.55
CA LYS A 77 -6.29 0.36 22.50
C LYS A 77 -4.95 -0.15 21.95
N ASN A 78 -3.93 -0.16 22.80
CA ASN A 78 -2.57 -0.62 22.48
C ASN A 78 -1.81 0.20 21.40
N ARG A 79 -2.32 1.33 20.93
CA ARG A 79 -1.63 2.21 20.01
C ARG A 79 -0.71 3.19 20.74
N ARG A 80 0.39 3.59 20.08
CA ARG A 80 1.33 4.62 20.56
C ARG A 80 1.22 5.94 19.81
N THR A 81 0.21 6.06 18.96
CA THR A 81 -0.13 7.26 18.17
C THR A 81 -1.60 7.58 18.37
N THR A 82 -1.97 8.82 18.15
CA THR A 82 -3.39 9.21 18.14
C THR A 82 -4.07 8.80 16.84
N ASN A 83 -5.40 8.67 16.84
CA ASN A 83 -6.16 8.36 15.64
C ASN A 83 -5.99 9.44 14.57
N ALA A 84 -5.76 10.70 14.95
CA ALA A 84 -5.47 11.78 14.03
C ALA A 84 -4.17 11.55 13.22
N THR A 85 -3.17 10.88 13.81
CA THR A 85 -1.92 10.54 13.12
C THR A 85 -2.18 9.63 11.92
N ASP A 86 -3.03 8.62 12.10
CA ASP A 86 -3.38 7.68 11.03
C ASP A 86 -4.03 8.41 9.86
N MET A 87 -4.99 9.32 10.15
CA MET A 87 -5.70 10.09 9.12
C MET A 87 -4.78 11.04 8.36
N LEU A 88 -3.85 11.70 9.07
CA LEU A 88 -2.88 12.60 8.46
C LEU A 88 -1.84 11.85 7.60
N ILE A 89 -1.46 10.62 7.97
CA ILE A 89 -0.62 9.76 7.16
C ILE A 89 -1.34 9.37 5.87
N VAL A 90 -2.61 8.97 5.95
CA VAL A 90 -3.43 8.66 4.75
C VAL A 90 -3.54 9.87 3.83
N ASP A 91 -3.79 11.05 4.40
CA ASP A 91 -3.88 12.29 3.61
C ASP A 91 -2.53 12.66 2.95
N ALA A 92 -1.41 12.44 3.65
CA ALA A 92 -0.09 12.68 3.08
C ALA A 92 0.22 11.79 1.87
N TYR A 93 -0.26 10.55 1.86
CA TYR A 93 -0.09 9.64 0.70
C TYR A 93 -0.86 10.08 -0.57
N ARG A 94 -1.77 11.06 -0.48
CA ARG A 94 -2.39 11.65 -1.68
C ARG A 94 -1.41 12.47 -2.49
N ASN A 95 -0.32 12.93 -1.88
CA ASN A 95 0.74 13.61 -2.59
C ASN A 95 1.72 12.58 -3.16
N LEU A 96 1.68 12.38 -4.48
CA LEU A 96 2.54 11.42 -5.19
C LEU A 96 4.05 11.72 -5.08
N ALA A 97 4.43 12.92 -4.65
CA ALA A 97 5.83 13.27 -4.38
C ALA A 97 6.32 12.80 -3.00
N GLU A 98 5.42 12.37 -2.09
CA GLU A 98 5.77 11.89 -0.77
C GLU A 98 6.11 10.40 -0.80
N SER A 99 7.20 10.03 -0.16
CA SER A 99 7.56 8.64 0.10
C SER A 99 7.20 8.24 1.53
N SER A 100 7.08 6.93 1.81
CA SER A 100 6.88 6.44 3.18
C SER A 100 7.96 6.92 4.13
N ALA A 101 9.21 7.08 3.65
CA ALA A 101 10.32 7.60 4.43
C ALA A 101 10.17 9.10 4.75
N SER A 102 9.62 9.92 3.84
CA SER A 102 9.34 11.33 4.12
C SER A 102 8.17 11.49 5.10
N ILE A 103 7.10 10.71 4.91
CA ILE A 103 5.93 10.67 5.78
C ILE A 103 6.31 10.24 7.20
N SER A 104 7.12 9.18 7.33
CA SER A 104 7.56 8.69 8.64
C SER A 104 8.37 9.71 9.42
N LYS A 105 9.26 10.42 8.76
CA LYS A 105 10.03 11.54 9.37
C LYS A 105 9.12 12.67 9.82
N ARG A 106 8.19 13.09 8.95
CA ARG A 106 7.25 14.19 9.21
C ARG A 106 6.34 13.92 10.40
N PHE A 107 5.85 12.69 10.55
CA PHE A 107 4.94 12.32 11.65
C PHE A 107 5.63 11.62 12.82
N HIS A 108 6.95 11.49 12.80
CA HIS A 108 7.75 10.82 13.85
C HIS A 108 7.27 9.39 14.16
N VAL A 109 6.98 8.63 13.12
CA VAL A 109 6.62 7.22 13.16
C VAL A 109 7.68 6.38 12.43
N SER A 110 7.60 5.06 12.48
CA SER A 110 8.42 4.20 11.64
C SER A 110 7.86 4.09 10.22
N ASP A 111 8.71 3.78 9.23
CA ASP A 111 8.31 3.55 7.85
C ASP A 111 7.30 2.40 7.77
N THR A 112 7.55 1.31 8.50
CA THR A 112 6.62 0.18 8.61
C THR A 112 5.25 0.62 9.13
N TYR A 113 5.21 1.53 10.12
CA TYR A 113 3.94 2.03 10.63
C TYR A 113 3.19 2.85 9.58
N ALA A 114 3.89 3.68 8.81
CA ALA A 114 3.28 4.45 7.73
C ALA A 114 2.67 3.53 6.65
N HIS A 115 3.39 2.46 6.25
CA HIS A 115 2.88 1.43 5.36
C HIS A 115 1.66 0.68 5.94
N ASP A 116 1.72 0.25 7.21
CA ASP A 116 0.61 -0.44 7.87
C ASP A 116 -0.66 0.43 7.93
N VAL A 117 -0.49 1.76 8.07
CA VAL A 117 -1.61 2.70 8.03
C VAL A 117 -2.19 2.78 6.61
N PHE A 118 -1.34 2.90 5.60
CA PHE A 118 -1.78 2.90 4.20
C PHE A 118 -2.58 1.63 3.90
N ASP A 119 -2.03 0.45 4.13
CA ASP A 119 -2.67 -0.85 3.84
C ASP A 119 -3.99 -1.06 4.59
N ARG A 120 -4.14 -0.42 5.76
CA ARG A 120 -5.35 -0.53 6.58
C ARG A 120 -6.49 0.32 6.06
N TYR A 121 -6.21 1.52 5.60
CA TYR A 121 -7.22 2.52 5.25
C TYR A 121 -7.39 2.73 3.76
N VAL A 122 -6.38 2.45 2.96
CA VAL A 122 -6.42 2.59 1.51
C VAL A 122 -6.70 1.22 0.91
N LYS A 123 -7.87 1.10 0.30
CA LYS A 123 -8.24 -0.07 -0.49
C LYS A 123 -8.51 0.44 -1.89
N LEU A 124 -7.72 -0.05 -2.82
CA LEU A 124 -7.86 0.27 -4.23
C LEU A 124 -8.58 -0.92 -4.87
N ASP A 125 -9.83 -0.70 -5.25
CA ASP A 125 -10.53 -1.63 -6.11
C ASP A 125 -10.03 -1.43 -7.55
N ARG A 126 -9.91 -2.53 -8.32
CA ARG A 126 -9.58 -2.41 -9.73
C ARG A 126 -10.64 -1.58 -10.47
N LEU A 127 -10.23 -0.87 -11.49
CA LEU A 127 -11.16 -0.23 -12.40
C LEU A 127 -11.81 -1.27 -13.34
N PRO A 128 -13.01 -0.98 -13.88
CA PRO A 128 -13.62 -1.84 -14.89
C PRO A 128 -12.73 -1.96 -16.13
N LEU A 129 -12.76 -3.13 -16.78
CA LEU A 129 -12.11 -3.30 -18.06
C LEU A 129 -12.80 -2.45 -19.14
N THR A 130 -11.99 -1.84 -19.99
CA THR A 130 -12.45 -1.09 -21.17
C THR A 130 -12.45 -1.96 -22.42
N ASP A 131 -12.91 -1.45 -23.54
CA ASP A 131 -12.94 -2.22 -24.80
C ASP A 131 -11.55 -2.43 -25.42
N ALA A 132 -10.56 -1.64 -25.02
CA ALA A 132 -9.16 -1.82 -25.39
C ALA A 132 -8.26 -1.71 -24.16
N ILE A 133 -7.63 -2.81 -23.81
CA ILE A 133 -6.71 -2.88 -22.66
C ILE A 133 -5.29 -3.17 -23.10
N SER A 134 -4.32 -2.58 -22.45
CA SER A 134 -2.91 -2.94 -22.62
C SER A 134 -2.39 -3.70 -21.40
N VAL A 135 -1.50 -4.64 -21.67
CA VAL A 135 -0.84 -5.47 -20.66
C VAL A 135 0.66 -5.36 -20.86
N ASP A 136 1.36 -4.90 -19.84
CA ASP A 136 2.82 -4.72 -19.85
C ASP A 136 3.44 -5.08 -18.50
N GLU A 137 4.76 -5.12 -18.44
CA GLU A 137 5.51 -5.43 -17.23
C GLU A 137 6.26 -4.21 -16.73
N VAL A 138 6.16 -4.00 -15.42
CA VAL A 138 6.99 -3.03 -14.73
C VAL A 138 7.96 -3.74 -13.78
N PHE A 139 9.23 -3.33 -13.83
CA PHE A 139 10.22 -3.83 -12.90
C PHE A 139 9.97 -3.19 -11.52
N LEU A 140 9.60 -4.04 -10.56
CA LEU A 140 9.48 -3.67 -9.15
C LEU A 140 10.33 -4.66 -8.34
N ASP A 141 11.36 -4.17 -7.68
CA ASP A 141 12.23 -5.00 -6.82
C ASP A 141 11.51 -5.30 -5.49
N MET A 142 10.44 -6.11 -5.57
CA MET A 142 9.58 -6.41 -4.43
C MET A 142 10.13 -7.54 -3.55
N ASP A 143 10.67 -8.58 -4.17
CA ASP A 143 11.35 -9.70 -3.52
C ASP A 143 12.23 -10.48 -4.52
N ASP A 144 13.10 -11.37 -4.02
CA ASP A 144 14.02 -12.18 -4.86
C ASP A 144 13.31 -13.07 -5.89
N LYS A 145 12.02 -13.33 -5.73
CA LYS A 145 11.24 -14.25 -6.57
C LYS A 145 10.34 -13.54 -7.58
N CYS A 146 9.97 -12.28 -7.33
CA CYS A 146 9.04 -11.51 -8.15
C CYS A 146 9.58 -10.11 -8.42
N LYS A 147 10.32 -9.98 -9.53
CA LYS A 147 10.91 -8.69 -9.97
C LYS A 147 10.04 -7.90 -10.93
N TYR A 148 9.02 -8.52 -11.50
CA TYR A 148 8.14 -7.91 -12.48
C TYR A 148 6.69 -8.02 -12.05
N ALA A 149 6.03 -6.89 -11.91
CA ALA A 149 4.60 -6.79 -11.78
C ALA A 149 3.95 -6.68 -13.17
N LEU A 150 2.72 -7.17 -13.29
CA LEU A 150 1.92 -7.02 -14.49
C LEU A 150 1.01 -5.81 -14.33
N VAL A 151 1.11 -4.86 -15.25
CA VAL A 151 0.24 -3.69 -15.32
C VAL A 151 -0.85 -3.95 -16.34
N ILE A 152 -2.09 -3.65 -15.97
CA ILE A 152 -3.24 -3.63 -16.88
C ILE A 152 -3.71 -2.18 -16.96
N GLN A 153 -3.79 -1.64 -18.16
CA GLN A 153 -4.13 -0.25 -18.41
C GLN A 153 -5.26 -0.13 -19.44
N ASP A 154 -6.05 0.91 -19.32
CA ASP A 154 -6.87 1.38 -20.43
C ASP A 154 -5.98 1.92 -21.55
N PHE A 155 -6.09 1.34 -22.73
CA PHE A 155 -5.24 1.74 -23.86
C PHE A 155 -5.54 3.16 -24.36
N HIS A 156 -6.77 3.65 -24.22
CA HIS A 156 -7.17 4.96 -24.73
C HIS A 156 -6.70 6.10 -23.84
N THR A 157 -6.79 5.91 -22.52
CA THR A 157 -6.46 6.96 -21.53
C THR A 157 -5.06 6.81 -20.95
N GLY A 158 -4.52 5.59 -20.95
CA GLY A 158 -3.27 5.25 -20.25
C GLY A 158 -3.46 5.07 -18.75
N ASP A 159 -4.70 5.13 -18.23
CA ASP A 159 -4.97 4.96 -16.81
C ASP A 159 -4.75 3.50 -16.39
N PRO A 160 -4.10 3.26 -15.25
CA PRO A 160 -3.94 1.91 -14.74
C PRO A 160 -5.30 1.36 -14.25
N ILE A 161 -5.70 0.21 -14.79
CA ILE A 161 -6.88 -0.53 -14.34
C ILE A 161 -6.53 -1.33 -13.10
N ASP A 162 -5.40 -2.04 -13.12
CA ASP A 162 -4.89 -2.80 -11.99
C ASP A 162 -3.40 -3.11 -12.12
N LEU A 163 -2.79 -3.49 -10.99
CA LEU A 163 -1.40 -3.89 -10.87
C LEU A 163 -1.30 -5.25 -10.16
N LEU A 164 -0.89 -6.28 -10.89
CA LEU A 164 -0.68 -7.60 -10.30
C LEU A 164 0.77 -7.78 -9.87
N ARG A 165 0.95 -8.37 -8.70
CA ARG A 165 2.29 -8.61 -8.11
C ARG A 165 3.23 -9.48 -8.98
N SER A 166 2.73 -10.15 -10.02
CA SER A 166 3.52 -11.01 -10.89
C SER A 166 2.77 -11.30 -12.19
N ARG A 167 3.54 -11.51 -13.27
CA ARG A 167 3.03 -11.99 -14.56
C ARG A 167 2.80 -13.50 -14.63
N ARG A 168 3.15 -14.25 -13.57
CA ARG A 168 3.07 -15.72 -13.56
C ARG A 168 1.61 -16.19 -13.57
N MET A 169 1.36 -17.30 -14.26
CA MET A 169 -0.01 -17.85 -14.42
C MET A 169 -0.73 -18.12 -13.09
N ASN A 170 -0.01 -18.54 -12.05
CA ASN A 170 -0.59 -18.74 -10.72
C ASN A 170 -1.16 -17.45 -10.08
N VAL A 171 -0.81 -16.28 -10.61
CA VAL A 171 -1.34 -14.97 -10.19
C VAL A 171 -2.37 -14.47 -11.20
N THR A 172 -2.06 -14.54 -12.50
CA THR A 172 -2.90 -13.97 -13.56
C THR A 172 -4.17 -14.78 -13.82
N GLU A 173 -4.09 -16.11 -13.74
CA GLU A 173 -5.25 -16.98 -14.00
C GLU A 173 -6.40 -16.79 -12.98
N PRO A 174 -6.17 -16.86 -11.65
CA PRO A 174 -7.22 -16.58 -10.68
C PRO A 174 -7.75 -15.14 -10.80
N TYR A 175 -6.89 -14.18 -11.13
CA TYR A 175 -7.29 -12.79 -11.30
C TYR A 175 -8.27 -12.63 -12.48
N PHE A 176 -7.87 -13.02 -13.69
CA PHE A 176 -8.74 -12.88 -14.86
C PHE A 176 -10.01 -13.71 -14.75
N THR A 177 -9.93 -14.89 -14.13
CA THR A 177 -11.10 -15.73 -13.91
C THR A 177 -12.09 -15.11 -12.91
N SER A 178 -11.61 -14.29 -11.98
CA SER A 178 -12.47 -13.58 -11.00
C SER A 178 -13.26 -12.42 -11.62
N ILE A 179 -12.85 -11.93 -12.79
CA ILE A 179 -13.55 -10.85 -13.50
C ILE A 179 -14.84 -11.41 -14.13
N PRO A 180 -15.99 -10.74 -13.98
CA PRO A 180 -17.25 -11.19 -14.56
C PRO A 180 -17.14 -11.48 -16.07
N PRO A 181 -17.75 -12.55 -16.56
CA PRO A 181 -17.70 -12.91 -17.99
C PRO A 181 -18.20 -11.79 -18.91
N GLU A 182 -19.24 -11.06 -18.49
CA GLU A 182 -19.80 -9.94 -19.27
C GLU A 182 -18.74 -8.86 -19.51
N GLU A 183 -17.96 -8.56 -18.48
CA GLU A 183 -16.90 -7.56 -18.54
C GLU A 183 -15.73 -8.05 -19.40
N ARG A 184 -15.30 -9.30 -19.26
CA ARG A 184 -14.28 -9.90 -20.12
C ARG A 184 -14.69 -9.95 -21.59
N ASN A 185 -15.96 -10.22 -21.86
CA ASN A 185 -16.51 -10.27 -23.22
C ASN A 185 -16.66 -8.90 -23.87
N SER A 186 -16.62 -7.81 -23.10
CA SER A 186 -16.65 -6.44 -23.63
C SER A 186 -15.30 -5.97 -24.19
N VAL A 187 -14.22 -6.64 -23.84
CA VAL A 187 -12.89 -6.34 -24.35
C VAL A 187 -12.80 -6.76 -25.82
N LYS A 188 -12.44 -5.81 -26.70
CA LYS A 188 -12.28 -6.00 -28.15
C LYS A 188 -10.83 -6.13 -28.57
N TYR A 189 -9.94 -5.47 -27.85
CA TYR A 189 -8.50 -5.44 -28.15
C TYR A 189 -7.69 -5.67 -26.89
N LEU A 190 -6.73 -6.59 -26.97
CA LEU A 190 -5.70 -6.77 -25.95
C LEU A 190 -4.35 -6.44 -26.57
N ILE A 191 -3.77 -5.34 -26.13
CA ILE A 191 -2.48 -4.83 -26.60
C ILE A 191 -1.39 -5.35 -25.66
N SER A 192 -0.33 -5.94 -26.21
CA SER A 192 0.79 -6.43 -25.42
C SER A 192 2.08 -6.43 -26.23
N ASP A 193 3.19 -6.75 -25.58
CA ASP A 193 4.41 -7.10 -26.27
C ASP A 193 4.26 -8.45 -27.02
N MET A 194 5.31 -8.87 -27.71
CA MET A 194 5.35 -10.13 -28.48
C MET A 194 5.53 -11.38 -27.58
N TYR A 195 5.25 -11.30 -26.30
CA TYR A 195 5.39 -12.43 -25.38
C TYR A 195 4.19 -13.39 -25.50
N ASN A 196 4.46 -14.60 -25.99
CA ASN A 196 3.42 -15.60 -26.29
C ASN A 196 2.38 -15.83 -25.17
N PRO A 197 2.72 -15.84 -23.87
CA PRO A 197 1.72 -15.99 -22.83
C PRO A 197 0.63 -14.91 -22.84
N TYR A 198 0.95 -13.66 -23.18
CA TYR A 198 -0.05 -12.58 -23.27
C TYR A 198 -1.00 -12.76 -24.44
N ILE A 199 -0.48 -13.24 -25.58
CA ILE A 199 -1.33 -13.60 -26.73
C ILE A 199 -2.32 -14.69 -26.31
N SER A 200 -1.88 -15.67 -25.53
CA SER A 200 -2.75 -16.75 -25.05
C SER A 200 -3.84 -16.31 -24.07
N TYR A 201 -3.73 -15.10 -23.47
CA TYR A 201 -4.80 -14.56 -22.62
C TYR A 201 -6.08 -14.28 -23.38
N VAL A 202 -5.96 -13.89 -24.66
CA VAL A 202 -7.13 -13.68 -25.55
C VAL A 202 -7.94 -14.96 -25.64
N ASP A 203 -7.31 -16.07 -26.00
CA ASP A 203 -8.01 -17.34 -26.15
C ASP A 203 -8.64 -17.85 -24.84
N LYS A 204 -7.98 -17.58 -23.71
CA LYS A 204 -8.42 -18.09 -22.41
C LYS A 204 -9.44 -17.22 -21.71
N TYR A 205 -9.26 -15.89 -21.76
CA TYR A 205 -10.00 -14.99 -20.86
C TYR A 205 -10.86 -13.97 -21.60
N PHE A 206 -10.51 -13.62 -22.86
CA PHE A 206 -11.15 -12.54 -23.62
C PHE A 206 -11.62 -13.03 -24.99
N PRO A 207 -12.67 -13.87 -25.05
CA PRO A 207 -13.04 -14.60 -26.27
C PRO A 207 -13.46 -13.70 -27.44
N ASN A 208 -13.83 -12.44 -27.18
CA ASN A 208 -14.21 -11.48 -28.23
C ASN A 208 -13.06 -10.52 -28.59
N ALA A 209 -11.91 -10.63 -27.94
CA ALA A 209 -10.80 -9.73 -28.17
C ALA A 209 -9.91 -10.19 -29.32
N VAL A 210 -9.26 -9.22 -29.98
CA VAL A 210 -8.21 -9.44 -30.94
C VAL A 210 -6.87 -9.09 -30.28
N PRO A 211 -5.86 -9.97 -30.33
CA PRO A 211 -4.53 -9.66 -29.84
C PRO A 211 -3.86 -8.63 -30.76
N VAL A 212 -3.32 -7.58 -30.19
CA VAL A 212 -2.60 -6.52 -30.92
C VAL A 212 -1.20 -6.40 -30.34
N VAL A 213 -0.20 -6.44 -31.20
CA VAL A 213 1.19 -6.26 -30.77
C VAL A 213 1.49 -4.76 -30.67
N ASP A 214 2.07 -4.34 -29.56
CA ASP A 214 2.49 -2.96 -29.36
C ASP A 214 3.59 -2.58 -30.35
N SER A 215 3.34 -1.51 -31.12
CA SER A 215 4.24 -0.99 -32.15
C SER A 215 5.60 -0.56 -31.60
N PHE A 216 5.67 -0.07 -30.36
CA PHE A 216 6.93 0.29 -29.71
C PHE A 216 7.87 -0.93 -29.58
N HIS A 217 7.35 -2.05 -29.14
CA HIS A 217 8.13 -3.29 -29.02
C HIS A 217 8.59 -3.83 -30.37
N VAL A 218 7.76 -3.70 -31.42
CA VAL A 218 8.12 -4.07 -32.77
C VAL A 218 9.27 -3.21 -33.29
N LEU A 219 9.17 -1.88 -33.15
CA LEU A 219 10.22 -0.95 -33.58
C LEU A 219 11.52 -1.19 -32.78
N GLN A 220 11.42 -1.41 -31.51
CA GLN A 220 12.58 -1.71 -30.66
C GLN A 220 13.28 -3.01 -31.10
N TRP A 221 12.52 -4.05 -31.44
CA TRP A 221 13.06 -5.31 -31.91
C TRP A 221 13.77 -5.13 -33.28
N ILE A 222 13.17 -4.40 -34.21
CA ILE A 222 13.78 -4.08 -35.52
C ILE A 222 15.09 -3.31 -35.33
N THR A 223 15.06 -2.25 -34.52
CA THR A 223 16.25 -1.43 -34.23
C THR A 223 17.38 -2.25 -33.64
N ARG A 224 17.07 -3.07 -32.63
CA ARG A 224 18.07 -3.98 -32.03
C ARG A 224 18.65 -4.98 -33.04
N SER A 225 17.82 -5.49 -33.92
CA SER A 225 18.27 -6.42 -34.99
C SER A 225 19.23 -5.75 -35.95
N ILE A 226 18.93 -4.52 -36.36
CA ILE A 226 19.81 -3.72 -37.25
C ILE A 226 21.13 -3.41 -36.52
N ASP A 227 21.09 -2.96 -35.26
CA ASP A 227 22.28 -2.67 -34.50
C ASP A 227 23.18 -3.90 -34.30
N ASN A 228 22.59 -5.06 -34.05
CA ASN A 228 23.33 -6.30 -33.93
C ASN A 228 24.00 -6.68 -35.28
N TYR A 229 23.29 -6.51 -36.38
CA TYR A 229 23.86 -6.75 -37.73
C TYR A 229 25.02 -5.81 -38.01
N ILE A 230 24.87 -4.50 -37.76
CA ILE A 230 25.95 -3.51 -37.91
C ILE A 230 27.16 -3.89 -37.05
N ARG A 231 26.97 -4.27 -35.79
CA ARG A 231 28.06 -4.72 -34.91
C ARG A 231 28.78 -5.96 -35.43
N GLN A 232 28.05 -6.91 -36.03
CA GLN A 232 28.64 -8.09 -36.68
C GLN A 232 29.49 -7.68 -37.90
N LEU A 233 29.01 -6.79 -38.76
CA LEU A 233 29.76 -6.26 -39.87
C LEU A 233 31.06 -5.59 -39.43
N ILE A 234 30.97 -4.67 -38.45
CA ILE A 234 32.15 -3.98 -37.91
C ILE A 234 33.19 -4.97 -37.36
N ARG A 235 32.77 -6.02 -36.65
CA ARG A 235 33.68 -7.05 -36.18
C ARG A 235 34.36 -7.78 -37.32
N LYS A 236 33.61 -8.14 -38.37
CA LYS A 236 34.13 -8.82 -39.56
C LYS A 236 35.16 -7.98 -40.33
N TYR A 237 34.89 -6.69 -40.50
CA TYR A 237 35.85 -5.78 -41.17
C TYR A 237 37.10 -5.53 -40.31
N LYS A 238 36.97 -5.31 -39.01
CA LYS A 238 38.12 -5.19 -38.09
C LYS A 238 39.01 -6.43 -38.02
N GLN A 239 38.50 -7.62 -38.30
CA GLN A 239 39.31 -8.83 -38.42
C GLN A 239 40.08 -8.85 -39.71
N ARG A 240 39.48 -8.44 -40.85
CA ARG A 240 40.16 -8.35 -42.16
C ARG A 240 41.29 -7.36 -42.21
N ASP A 241 41.19 -6.24 -41.46
CA ASP A 241 42.25 -5.21 -41.39
C ASP A 241 43.45 -5.64 -40.50
N ARG A 242 43.37 -6.81 -39.85
CA ARG A 242 44.43 -7.37 -39.00
C ARG A 242 45.15 -8.57 -39.61
N GLU A 243 44.67 -9.08 -40.75
CA GLU A 243 45.30 -10.08 -41.60
C GLU A 243 46.03 -9.40 -42.78
#